data_50a7e59db911b760bc63fe4bca81e8e4
#
_entry.id   50a7e59db911b760bc63fe4bca81e8e4
#
_cell.length_a   1.000
_cell.length_b   1.000
_cell.length_c   1.000
_cell.angle_alpha   90.00
_cell.angle_beta   90.00
_cell.angle_gamma   90.00
#
_symmetry.space_group_name_H-M   'P 1'
#
loop_
_entity.id
_entity.type
_entity.pdbx_description
1 polymer ?
#
loop_
_entity_poly.entity_id
_entity_poly.type
_entity_poly.pdbx_seq_one_letter_code
_entity_poly.pdbx_strand_id
1 'polypeptide(L)'
;MLNLQELAMSHGSPLLLFFSETFRLQYQELQAALPGVKRHYALKALPYEGLIQAIEQCEGYIDVASVGEIELVKNTAPALLPRCIYTHPIKTPGDIESALEAGINVMVVDNQYELKKLLPYVGNLKLLLRLAFPNPEARCDLSAKFGATPEVVKQLITTCMLNGIEVLGCCFHVGSQMTDPQAHLRAIRATRELYDWCEETFDFQMPVLNIGGGFPAQLDASVPGISAFCDPIRKCLDEIFPNTEIWSEPGRCLAADCMIALSQVIGKTVKNKRFWYYLNDGVYNTFSGKIYDHAEYNHELLNPPFTGECFDSVLAGPTCDSIDILRENILLPELEIGQWFITQQVGAYGWASRTNFNHLPHTKIIAVEGADWRRKGSHKTAAANREDYMHIPGEIFAYS
;
A
#
# COMPACT_ATOMS: atom_id res chain seq x y z
N MET A 1 -9.65 -27.62 5.34
CA MET A 1 -9.86 -26.60 4.30
C MET A 1 -11.02 -25.70 4.75
N LEU A 2 -10.84 -24.40 4.67
CA LEU A 2 -11.85 -23.42 5.08
C LEU A 2 -12.80 -23.15 3.91
N ASN A 3 -14.10 -23.18 4.15
CA ASN A 3 -15.12 -22.82 3.19
C ASN A 3 -15.41 -21.33 3.28
N LEU A 4 -15.20 -20.55 2.23
CA LEU A 4 -15.34 -19.09 2.23
C LEU A 4 -16.76 -18.64 2.58
N GLN A 5 -17.78 -19.33 2.08
CA GLN A 5 -19.17 -19.00 2.37
C GLN A 5 -19.52 -19.29 3.83
N GLU A 6 -19.08 -20.43 4.38
CA GLU A 6 -19.28 -20.76 5.78
C GLU A 6 -18.57 -19.75 6.72
N LEU A 7 -17.36 -19.31 6.32
CA LEU A 7 -16.63 -18.25 7.02
C LEU A 7 -17.44 -16.95 7.07
N ALA A 8 -17.93 -16.51 5.92
CA ALA A 8 -18.72 -15.29 5.85
C ALA A 8 -20.06 -15.42 6.60
N MET A 9 -20.68 -16.60 6.61
CA MET A 9 -21.90 -16.85 7.38
C MET A 9 -21.65 -16.88 8.89
N SER A 10 -20.51 -17.40 9.34
CA SER A 10 -20.18 -17.52 10.77
C SER A 10 -19.64 -16.23 11.38
N HIS A 11 -18.90 -15.42 10.61
CA HIS A 11 -18.25 -14.19 11.08
C HIS A 11 -18.97 -12.89 10.69
N GLY A 12 -20.02 -13.01 9.86
CA GLY A 12 -20.76 -11.89 9.31
C GLY A 12 -20.25 -11.46 7.94
N SER A 13 -21.05 -10.62 7.27
CA SER A 13 -20.80 -10.08 5.95
C SER A 13 -21.11 -8.58 5.95
N PRO A 14 -20.33 -7.73 5.29
CA PRO A 14 -19.15 -8.04 4.48
C PRO A 14 -17.96 -8.51 5.32
N LEU A 15 -17.03 -9.25 4.70
CA LEU A 15 -15.89 -9.85 5.39
C LEU A 15 -14.61 -9.70 4.57
N LEU A 16 -13.52 -9.31 5.20
CA LEU A 16 -12.17 -9.33 4.63
C LEU A 16 -11.37 -10.51 5.20
N LEU A 17 -10.69 -11.24 4.33
CA LEU A 17 -9.75 -12.28 4.74
C LEU A 17 -8.33 -11.82 4.43
N PHE A 18 -7.49 -11.76 5.44
CA PHE A 18 -6.08 -11.40 5.35
C PHE A 18 -5.21 -12.66 5.36
N PHE A 19 -4.32 -12.82 4.38
CA PHE A 19 -3.42 -13.95 4.22
C PHE A 19 -1.98 -13.55 4.55
N SER A 20 -1.54 -13.85 5.76
CA SER A 20 -0.18 -13.53 6.25
C SER A 20 0.91 -14.21 5.42
N GLU A 21 0.69 -15.46 4.96
CA GLU A 21 1.62 -16.18 4.12
C GLU A 21 1.83 -15.50 2.77
N THR A 22 0.77 -14.99 2.14
CA THR A 22 0.86 -14.22 0.90
C THR A 22 1.75 -12.98 1.09
N PHE A 23 1.60 -12.24 2.19
CA PHE A 23 2.46 -11.11 2.51
C PHE A 23 3.92 -11.53 2.63
N ARG A 24 4.22 -12.59 3.42
CA ARG A 24 5.60 -13.05 3.64
C ARG A 24 6.29 -13.43 2.33
N LEU A 25 5.59 -14.13 1.46
CA LEU A 25 6.13 -14.54 0.15
C LEU A 25 6.38 -13.34 -0.76
N GLN A 26 5.48 -12.35 -0.82
CA GLN A 26 5.70 -11.11 -1.57
C GLN A 26 6.87 -10.31 -1.01
N TYR A 27 7.00 -10.24 0.32
CA TYR A 27 8.13 -9.59 0.97
C TYR A 27 9.46 -10.26 0.59
N GLN A 28 9.51 -11.58 0.60
CA GLN A 28 10.70 -12.37 0.20
C GLN A 28 11.02 -12.19 -1.29
N GLU A 29 10.01 -12.15 -2.16
CA GLU A 29 10.20 -11.90 -3.60
C GLU A 29 10.80 -10.52 -3.86
N LEU A 30 10.29 -9.47 -3.18
CA LEU A 30 10.86 -8.13 -3.29
C LEU A 30 12.28 -8.09 -2.70
N GLN A 31 12.53 -8.83 -1.62
CA GLN A 31 13.87 -8.95 -1.04
C GLN A 31 14.87 -9.60 -2.00
N ALA A 32 14.46 -10.63 -2.70
CA ALA A 32 15.28 -11.30 -3.70
C ALA A 32 15.52 -10.41 -4.94
N ALA A 33 14.51 -9.61 -5.33
CA ALA A 33 14.60 -8.70 -6.47
C ALA A 33 15.51 -7.48 -6.19
N LEU A 34 15.55 -6.99 -4.94
CA LEU A 34 16.38 -5.87 -4.48
C LEU A 34 17.17 -6.29 -3.23
N PRO A 35 18.22 -7.13 -3.40
CA PRO A 35 19.03 -7.59 -2.26
C PRO A 35 19.77 -6.40 -1.60
N GLY A 36 19.87 -6.43 -0.27
CA GLY A 36 20.52 -5.37 0.49
C GLY A 36 19.69 -4.10 0.72
N VAL A 37 18.58 -3.91 -0.01
CA VAL A 37 17.69 -2.75 0.18
C VAL A 37 16.85 -2.94 1.44
N LYS A 38 16.82 -1.97 2.36
CA LYS A 38 15.90 -1.94 3.50
C LYS A 38 14.50 -1.54 3.03
N ARG A 39 13.51 -2.34 3.36
CA ARG A 39 12.11 -2.16 2.93
C ARG A 39 11.28 -1.65 4.10
N HIS A 40 11.03 -0.34 4.11
CA HIS A 40 10.11 0.31 5.05
C HIS A 40 8.70 0.20 4.50
N TYR A 41 7.94 -0.79 4.96
CA TYR A 41 6.57 -0.96 4.49
C TYR A 41 5.75 0.30 4.77
N ALA A 42 5.12 0.85 3.73
CA ALA A 42 4.25 2.02 3.85
C ALA A 42 2.93 1.64 4.54
N LEU A 43 2.85 1.86 5.87
CA LEU A 43 1.74 1.39 6.71
C LEU A 43 0.38 1.91 6.26
N LYS A 44 0.34 3.12 5.70
CA LYS A 44 -0.86 3.73 5.08
C LYS A 44 -1.55 2.88 4.02
N ALA A 45 -0.85 1.91 3.40
CA ALA A 45 -1.45 1.03 2.40
C ALA A 45 -2.45 0.07 3.04
N LEU A 46 -2.11 -0.52 4.18
CA LEU A 46 -2.98 -1.36 5.00
C LEU A 46 -2.52 -1.30 6.47
N PRO A 47 -3.06 -0.38 7.28
CA PRO A 47 -2.74 -0.26 8.71
C PRO A 47 -3.53 -1.31 9.52
N TYR A 48 -3.07 -2.57 9.42
CA TYR A 48 -3.70 -3.72 10.05
C TYR A 48 -2.71 -4.48 10.94
N GLU A 49 -3.12 -4.85 12.13
CA GLU A 49 -2.30 -5.49 13.15
C GLU A 49 -1.64 -6.79 12.66
N GLY A 50 -2.41 -7.66 12.01
CA GLY A 50 -1.87 -8.91 11.46
C GLY A 50 -0.79 -8.71 10.40
N LEU A 51 -0.85 -7.60 9.64
CA LEU A 51 0.21 -7.26 8.69
C LEU A 51 1.46 -6.73 9.42
N ILE A 52 1.31 -5.92 10.47
CA ILE A 52 2.42 -5.45 11.30
C ILE A 52 3.17 -6.63 11.92
N GLN A 53 2.45 -7.62 12.42
CA GLN A 53 3.06 -8.86 12.96
C GLN A 53 3.80 -9.65 11.87
N ALA A 54 3.24 -9.72 10.65
CA ALA A 54 3.93 -10.35 9.52
C ALA A 54 5.22 -9.61 9.14
N ILE A 55 5.26 -8.27 9.24
CA ILE A 55 6.49 -7.47 9.05
C ILE A 55 7.52 -7.79 10.14
N GLU A 56 7.10 -7.90 11.40
CA GLU A 56 7.99 -8.27 12.51
C GLU A 56 8.65 -9.64 12.26
N GLN A 57 7.86 -10.63 11.84
CA GLN A 57 8.35 -11.98 11.48
C GLN A 57 9.33 -11.97 10.30
N CYS A 58 9.19 -11.01 9.39
CA CYS A 58 10.12 -10.79 8.26
C CYS A 58 11.33 -9.94 8.64
N GLU A 59 11.51 -9.57 9.92
CA GLU A 59 12.53 -8.62 10.38
C GLU A 59 12.53 -7.31 9.59
N GLY A 60 11.34 -6.87 9.15
CA GLY A 60 11.15 -5.73 8.27
C GLY A 60 11.26 -4.37 8.96
N TYR A 61 10.96 -3.33 8.20
CA TYR A 61 10.94 -1.93 8.60
C TYR A 61 9.58 -1.32 8.25
N ILE A 62 9.22 -0.19 8.87
CA ILE A 62 7.93 0.48 8.64
C ILE A 62 8.13 1.95 8.31
N ASP A 63 7.41 2.44 7.30
CA ASP A 63 7.16 3.85 7.03
C ASP A 63 5.83 4.24 7.69
N VAL A 64 5.88 5.16 8.66
CA VAL A 64 4.72 5.75 9.32
C VAL A 64 4.49 7.18 8.88
N ALA A 65 3.23 7.58 8.79
CA ALA A 65 2.82 8.91 8.33
C ALA A 65 2.05 9.70 9.39
N SER A 66 1.78 9.15 10.57
CA SER A 66 1.02 9.82 11.64
C SER A 66 1.29 9.21 13.01
N VAL A 67 0.96 9.95 14.07
CA VAL A 67 1.00 9.43 15.46
C VAL A 67 0.05 8.24 15.63
N GLY A 68 -1.10 8.24 14.97
CA GLY A 68 -2.02 7.10 15.02
C GLY A 68 -1.40 5.80 14.48
N GLU A 69 -0.58 5.88 13.42
CA GLU A 69 0.17 4.73 12.92
C GLU A 69 1.30 4.32 13.87
N ILE A 70 1.98 5.29 14.52
CA ILE A 70 2.98 5.00 15.56
C ILE A 70 2.36 4.23 16.72
N GLU A 71 1.22 4.69 17.23
CA GLU A 71 0.50 4.01 18.31
C GLU A 71 0.01 2.62 17.89
N LEU A 72 -0.42 2.43 16.66
CA LEU A 72 -0.78 1.12 16.14
C LEU A 72 0.41 0.16 16.16
N VAL A 73 1.59 0.60 15.69
CA VAL A 73 2.83 -0.21 15.75
C VAL A 73 3.22 -0.51 17.19
N LYS A 74 3.19 0.51 18.07
CA LYS A 74 3.54 0.39 19.49
C LYS A 74 2.66 -0.64 20.23
N ASN A 75 1.37 -0.65 19.92
CA ASN A 75 0.43 -1.57 20.55
C ASN A 75 0.50 -2.99 19.97
N THR A 76 0.93 -3.15 18.72
CA THR A 76 0.94 -4.45 18.02
C THR A 76 2.29 -5.16 18.11
N ALA A 77 3.39 -4.43 17.81
CA ALA A 77 4.74 -4.96 17.74
C ALA A 77 5.77 -3.89 18.15
N PRO A 78 5.88 -3.55 19.43
CA PRO A 78 6.74 -2.45 19.92
C PRO A 78 8.22 -2.63 19.56
N ALA A 79 8.68 -3.86 19.32
CA ALA A 79 10.05 -4.14 18.87
C ALA A 79 10.37 -3.56 17.48
N LEU A 80 9.35 -3.20 16.68
CA LEU A 80 9.52 -2.54 15.39
C LEU A 80 9.75 -1.03 15.48
N LEU A 81 9.43 -0.36 16.60
CA LEU A 81 9.57 1.09 16.72
C LEU A 81 10.96 1.63 16.33
N PRO A 82 12.09 1.01 16.74
CA PRO A 82 13.41 1.44 16.29
C PRO A 82 13.69 1.23 14.79
N ARG A 83 12.83 0.48 14.09
CA ARG A 83 12.89 0.21 12.64
C ARG A 83 11.87 1.04 11.86
N CYS A 84 11.21 2.00 12.51
CA CYS A 84 10.27 2.92 11.87
C CYS A 84 10.99 4.18 11.38
N ILE A 85 10.48 4.76 10.28
CA ILE A 85 10.81 6.10 9.80
C ILE A 85 9.52 6.90 9.67
N TYR A 86 9.57 8.22 9.93
CA TYR A 86 8.42 9.10 9.79
C TYR A 86 8.53 9.92 8.52
N THR A 87 7.87 9.47 7.45
CA THR A 87 8.09 10.03 6.12
C THR A 87 7.11 11.14 5.72
N HIS A 88 6.02 11.38 6.44
CA HIS A 88 5.15 12.51 6.12
C HIS A 88 5.91 13.83 6.28
N PRO A 89 6.09 14.64 5.21
CA PRO A 89 6.90 15.86 5.30
C PRO A 89 6.36 16.88 6.31
N ILE A 90 5.04 17.01 6.42
CA ILE A 90 4.38 17.98 7.31
C ILE A 90 4.03 17.33 8.64
N LYS A 91 4.54 17.88 9.74
CA LYS A 91 4.36 17.38 11.11
C LYS A 91 4.03 18.53 12.06
N THR A 92 3.12 18.32 13.01
CA THR A 92 2.96 19.25 14.14
C THR A 92 4.11 19.07 15.14
N PRO A 93 4.39 20.06 16.01
CA PRO A 93 5.36 19.85 17.11
C PRO A 93 5.04 18.61 17.97
N GLY A 94 3.75 18.39 18.29
CA GLY A 94 3.34 17.21 19.04
C GLY A 94 3.58 15.89 18.31
N ASP A 95 3.45 15.85 16.97
CA ASP A 95 3.78 14.65 16.18
C ASP A 95 5.28 14.36 16.26
N ILE A 96 6.12 15.40 16.21
CA ILE A 96 7.59 15.27 16.32
C ILE A 96 7.95 14.71 17.70
N GLU A 97 7.42 15.28 18.76
CA GLU A 97 7.65 14.84 20.15
C GLU A 97 7.20 13.38 20.35
N SER A 98 5.99 13.04 19.92
CA SER A 98 5.47 11.67 20.02
C SER A 98 6.33 10.65 19.26
N ALA A 99 6.84 11.01 18.08
CA ALA A 99 7.74 10.14 17.32
C ALA A 99 9.08 9.93 18.05
N LEU A 100 9.69 11.00 18.58
CA LEU A 100 10.94 10.93 19.33
C LEU A 100 10.78 10.14 20.64
N GLU A 101 9.68 10.32 21.36
CA GLU A 101 9.35 9.54 22.57
C GLU A 101 9.18 8.05 22.25
N ALA A 102 8.64 7.72 21.08
CA ALA A 102 8.55 6.34 20.60
C ALA A 102 9.89 5.77 20.08
N GLY A 103 10.96 6.56 20.08
CA GLY A 103 12.30 6.15 19.57
C GLY A 103 12.44 6.25 18.05
N ILE A 104 11.48 6.88 17.35
CA ILE A 104 11.54 7.11 15.90
C ILE A 104 12.24 8.44 15.65
N ASN A 105 13.50 8.38 15.24
CA ASN A 105 14.35 9.54 15.08
C ASN A 105 14.70 9.91 13.63
N VAL A 106 14.26 9.12 12.65
CA VAL A 106 14.43 9.44 11.22
C VAL A 106 13.15 10.07 10.69
N MET A 107 13.28 11.31 10.19
CA MET A 107 12.14 12.08 9.68
C MET A 107 12.42 12.63 8.29
N VAL A 108 11.37 12.85 7.51
CA VAL A 108 11.44 13.45 6.17
C VAL A 108 10.98 14.90 6.22
N VAL A 109 11.68 15.76 5.50
CA VAL A 109 11.29 17.16 5.22
C VAL A 109 11.52 17.52 3.76
N ASP A 110 10.78 18.53 3.27
CA ASP A 110 10.88 19.00 1.90
C ASP A 110 10.86 20.55 1.79
N ASN A 111 10.86 21.25 2.93
CA ASN A 111 10.81 22.72 2.94
C ASN A 111 11.39 23.31 4.22
N GLN A 112 11.76 24.60 4.16
CA GLN A 112 12.42 25.33 5.25
C GLN A 112 11.50 25.55 6.47
N TYR A 113 10.17 25.63 6.29
CA TYR A 113 9.25 25.84 7.40
C TYR A 113 9.15 24.60 8.28
N GLU A 114 9.17 23.42 7.67
CA GLU A 114 9.22 22.15 8.38
C GLU A 114 10.56 21.96 9.07
N LEU A 115 11.68 22.28 8.38
CA LEU A 115 13.01 22.19 8.96
C LEU A 115 13.14 23.06 10.22
N LYS A 116 12.57 24.28 10.23
CA LYS A 116 12.59 25.16 11.41
C LYS A 116 11.95 24.53 12.65
N LYS A 117 10.90 23.72 12.49
CA LYS A 117 10.25 23.03 13.61
C LYS A 117 11.15 21.96 14.23
N LEU A 118 12.13 21.44 13.49
CA LEU A 118 13.05 20.39 13.93
C LEU A 118 14.31 20.93 14.61
N LEU A 119 14.63 22.22 14.46
CA LEU A 119 15.80 22.85 15.08
C LEU A 119 15.87 22.65 16.62
N PRO A 120 14.78 22.69 17.39
CA PRO A 120 14.83 22.43 18.83
C PRO A 120 15.28 21.02 19.20
N TYR A 121 15.25 20.06 18.26
CA TYR A 121 15.52 18.65 18.51
C TYR A 121 16.87 18.19 17.92
N VAL A 122 17.74 19.11 17.54
CA VAL A 122 19.10 18.80 17.04
C VAL A 122 19.82 17.85 17.98
N GLY A 123 20.47 16.82 17.41
CA GLY A 123 21.13 15.75 18.15
C GLY A 123 20.23 14.55 18.51
N ASN A 124 18.90 14.71 18.40
CA ASN A 124 17.92 13.65 18.68
C ASN A 124 17.26 13.09 17.42
N LEU A 125 17.50 13.67 16.25
CA LEU A 125 16.89 13.26 14.98
C LEU A 125 17.88 13.29 13.83
N LYS A 126 17.51 12.57 12.76
CA LYS A 126 18.22 12.46 11.49
C LYS A 126 17.22 12.74 10.35
N LEU A 127 17.69 13.34 9.27
CA LEU A 127 16.80 13.77 8.19
C LEU A 127 17.08 13.06 6.87
N LEU A 128 15.98 12.71 6.19
CA LEU A 128 15.92 12.47 4.76
C LEU A 128 15.23 13.66 4.09
N LEU A 129 15.83 14.18 3.02
CA LEU A 129 15.33 15.34 2.30
C LEU A 129 14.59 14.88 1.04
N ARG A 130 13.30 15.24 0.92
CA ARG A 130 12.46 14.71 -0.14
C ARG A 130 12.55 15.54 -1.41
N LEU A 131 12.99 14.88 -2.49
CA LEU A 131 12.98 15.40 -3.85
C LEU A 131 11.63 15.19 -4.54
N ALA A 132 11.23 16.14 -5.38
CA ALA A 132 10.09 16.03 -6.27
C ALA A 132 10.53 15.57 -7.66
N PHE A 133 9.90 14.50 -8.16
CA PHE A 133 10.04 14.06 -9.54
C PHE A 133 8.64 13.96 -10.16
N PRO A 134 8.18 15.01 -10.89
CA PRO A 134 6.90 15.01 -11.57
C PRO A 134 6.79 13.83 -12.54
N ASN A 135 5.69 13.09 -12.42
CA ASN A 135 5.46 11.92 -13.25
C ASN A 135 3.98 11.81 -13.67
N PRO A 136 3.61 12.41 -14.81
CA PRO A 136 2.24 12.38 -15.29
C PRO A 136 1.77 10.97 -15.73
N GLU A 137 2.67 10.01 -15.87
CA GLU A 137 2.34 8.63 -16.23
C GLU A 137 1.96 7.77 -14.99
N ALA A 138 2.19 8.30 -13.78
CA ALA A 138 1.82 7.60 -12.57
C ALA A 138 0.30 7.58 -12.38
N ARG A 139 -0.23 6.50 -11.82
CA ARG A 139 -1.65 6.41 -11.41
C ARG A 139 -2.03 7.56 -10.47
N CYS A 140 -1.14 7.89 -9.52
CA CYS A 140 -1.23 9.06 -8.66
C CYS A 140 0.15 9.74 -8.66
N ASP A 141 0.24 10.94 -9.25
CA ASP A 141 1.41 11.80 -9.13
C ASP A 141 1.41 12.48 -7.76
N LEU A 142 2.43 12.20 -6.94
CA LEU A 142 2.57 12.74 -5.59
C LEU A 142 3.45 14.00 -5.54
N SER A 143 4.07 14.40 -6.66
CA SER A 143 5.01 15.52 -6.73
C SER A 143 4.33 16.89 -6.65
N ALA A 144 3.05 16.98 -7.01
CA ALA A 144 2.29 18.23 -6.92
C ALA A 144 2.08 18.71 -5.48
N LYS A 145 2.09 17.80 -4.50
CA LYS A 145 1.85 18.13 -3.08
C LYS A 145 3.12 18.12 -2.24
N PHE A 146 4.08 17.24 -2.54
CA PHE A 146 5.25 17.00 -1.73
C PHE A 146 6.52 16.86 -2.55
N GLY A 147 7.65 17.16 -1.89
CA GLY A 147 8.97 17.14 -2.46
C GLY A 147 9.43 18.52 -2.92
N ALA A 148 10.73 18.72 -2.90
CA ALA A 148 11.39 19.96 -3.26
C ALA A 148 12.22 19.80 -4.53
N THR A 149 12.51 20.93 -5.20
CA THR A 149 13.48 20.95 -6.31
C THR A 149 14.90 20.73 -5.78
N PRO A 150 15.85 20.29 -6.62
CA PRO A 150 17.24 20.15 -6.20
C PRO A 150 17.83 21.42 -5.55
N GLU A 151 17.48 22.60 -6.04
CA GLU A 151 17.94 23.89 -5.50
C GLU A 151 17.44 24.11 -4.06
N VAL A 152 16.18 23.80 -3.80
CA VAL A 152 15.61 23.89 -2.45
C VAL A 152 16.24 22.84 -1.54
N VAL A 153 16.47 21.61 -2.01
CA VAL A 153 17.15 20.57 -1.23
C VAL A 153 18.58 20.98 -0.88
N LYS A 154 19.34 21.60 -1.81
CA LYS A 154 20.68 22.18 -1.52
C LYS A 154 20.61 23.21 -0.40
N GLN A 155 19.60 24.08 -0.39
CA GLN A 155 19.39 25.05 0.70
C GLN A 155 19.06 24.35 2.03
N LEU A 156 18.27 23.27 2.01
CA LEU A 156 17.95 22.49 3.19
C LEU A 156 19.21 21.81 3.75
N ILE A 157 20.01 21.17 2.90
CA ILE A 157 21.29 20.55 3.29
C ILE A 157 22.20 21.62 3.94
N THR A 158 22.37 22.78 3.27
CA THR A 158 23.19 23.88 3.81
C THR A 158 22.70 24.32 5.19
N THR A 159 21.38 24.47 5.36
CA THR A 159 20.79 24.85 6.66
C THR A 159 21.03 23.76 7.72
N CYS A 160 20.90 22.49 7.37
CA CYS A 160 21.19 21.38 8.28
C CYS A 160 22.66 21.39 8.74
N MET A 161 23.60 21.51 7.79
CA MET A 161 25.04 21.52 8.08
C MET A 161 25.41 22.68 9.01
N LEU A 162 24.87 23.88 8.75
CA LEU A 162 25.12 25.06 9.60
C LEU A 162 24.54 24.96 11.00
N ASN A 163 23.50 24.16 11.21
CA ASN A 163 22.84 23.98 12.50
C ASN A 163 23.17 22.64 13.19
N GLY A 164 24.04 21.83 12.63
CA GLY A 164 24.44 20.56 13.21
C GLY A 164 23.35 19.47 13.18
N ILE A 165 22.41 19.56 12.24
CA ILE A 165 21.40 18.51 12.04
C ILE A 165 22.00 17.40 11.19
N GLU A 166 21.89 16.16 11.64
CA GLU A 166 22.36 14.99 10.89
C GLU A 166 21.49 14.75 9.65
N VAL A 167 22.08 14.84 8.46
CA VAL A 167 21.45 14.50 7.18
C VAL A 167 21.86 13.07 6.82
N LEU A 168 20.89 12.15 6.71
CA LEU A 168 21.13 10.80 6.22
C LEU A 168 21.24 10.76 4.70
N GLY A 169 20.48 11.59 4.00
CA GLY A 169 20.44 11.58 2.55
C GLY A 169 19.16 12.13 1.97
N CYS A 170 18.86 11.68 0.76
CA CYS A 170 17.65 12.08 0.06
C CYS A 170 16.65 10.94 -0.06
N CYS A 171 15.39 11.31 -0.21
CA CYS A 171 14.33 10.39 -0.59
C CYS A 171 13.50 10.97 -1.73
N PHE A 172 12.80 10.09 -2.46
CA PHE A 172 11.84 10.49 -3.49
C PHE A 172 10.72 9.46 -3.61
N HIS A 173 9.67 9.82 -4.33
CA HIS A 173 8.60 8.90 -4.71
C HIS A 173 8.17 9.18 -6.15
N VAL A 174 8.20 8.17 -7.02
CA VAL A 174 7.97 8.31 -8.47
C VAL A 174 6.51 8.21 -8.89
N GLY A 175 5.59 8.08 -7.95
CA GLY A 175 4.16 7.84 -8.17
C GLY A 175 3.74 6.41 -7.84
N SER A 176 2.43 6.17 -7.75
CA SER A 176 1.87 4.87 -7.36
C SER A 176 1.66 3.94 -8.56
N GLN A 177 1.81 2.62 -8.37
CA GLN A 177 1.52 1.57 -9.35
C GLN A 177 2.26 1.78 -10.69
N MET A 178 3.58 1.96 -10.61
CA MET A 178 4.40 2.12 -11.80
C MET A 178 4.55 0.79 -12.55
N THR A 179 4.31 0.80 -13.86
CA THR A 179 4.49 -0.38 -14.72
C THR A 179 5.81 -0.35 -15.49
N ASP A 180 6.43 0.84 -15.59
CA ASP A 180 7.74 1.04 -16.21
C ASP A 180 8.75 1.53 -15.15
N PRO A 181 9.90 0.86 -14.96
CA PRO A 181 10.95 1.27 -14.01
C PRO A 181 11.68 2.57 -14.40
N GLN A 182 11.49 3.10 -15.60
CA GLN A 182 12.21 4.28 -16.09
C GLN A 182 12.08 5.51 -15.20
N ALA A 183 10.95 5.67 -14.52
CA ALA A 183 10.77 6.78 -13.57
C ALA A 183 11.76 6.67 -12.39
N HIS A 184 11.96 5.47 -11.83
CA HIS A 184 12.97 5.22 -10.81
C HIS A 184 14.39 5.47 -11.34
N LEU A 185 14.70 4.98 -12.55
CA LEU A 185 16.03 5.15 -13.15
C LEU A 185 16.37 6.63 -13.35
N ARG A 186 15.41 7.43 -13.84
CA ARG A 186 15.60 8.89 -13.98
C ARG A 186 15.83 9.56 -12.62
N ALA A 187 15.02 9.21 -11.62
CA ALA A 187 15.14 9.78 -10.28
C ALA A 187 16.48 9.41 -9.60
N ILE A 188 16.92 8.15 -9.70
CA ILE A 188 18.21 7.69 -9.17
C ILE A 188 19.37 8.48 -9.79
N ARG A 189 19.41 8.59 -11.13
CA ARG A 189 20.47 9.33 -11.84
C ARG A 189 20.48 10.81 -11.45
N ALA A 190 19.33 11.45 -11.46
CA ALA A 190 19.22 12.86 -11.09
C ALA A 190 19.61 13.14 -9.65
N THR A 191 19.34 12.19 -8.75
CA THR A 191 19.71 12.34 -7.32
C THR A 191 21.23 12.25 -7.13
N ARG A 192 21.98 11.53 -7.99
CA ARG A 192 23.45 11.42 -7.89
C ARG A 192 24.13 12.79 -7.93
N GLU A 193 23.68 13.69 -8.81
CA GLU A 193 24.24 15.05 -8.92
C GLU A 193 24.17 15.83 -7.59
N LEU A 194 23.14 15.57 -6.77
CA LEU A 194 23.01 16.20 -5.46
C LEU A 194 23.97 15.61 -4.43
N TYR A 195 24.24 14.30 -4.51
CA TYR A 195 25.23 13.64 -3.64
C TYR A 195 26.64 14.11 -3.98
N ASP A 196 26.99 14.20 -5.27
CA ASP A 196 28.28 14.73 -5.71
C ASP A 196 28.46 16.19 -5.27
N TRP A 197 27.45 17.03 -5.44
CA TRP A 197 27.47 18.40 -4.95
C TRP A 197 27.66 18.49 -3.43
N CYS A 198 27.02 17.62 -2.65
CA CYS A 198 27.16 17.60 -1.20
C CYS A 198 28.59 17.23 -0.77
N GLU A 199 29.18 16.22 -1.40
CA GLU A 199 30.54 15.79 -1.16
C GLU A 199 31.56 16.89 -1.55
N GLU A 200 31.40 17.50 -2.72
CA GLU A 200 32.26 18.59 -3.18
C GLU A 200 32.18 19.85 -2.29
N THR A 201 30.98 20.16 -1.75
CA THR A 201 30.74 21.41 -1.01
C THR A 201 31.10 21.29 0.47
N PHE A 202 30.84 20.13 1.09
CA PHE A 202 30.92 19.94 2.54
C PHE A 202 31.91 18.85 2.97
N ASP A 203 32.58 18.18 2.03
CA ASP A 203 33.39 16.98 2.29
C ASP A 203 32.58 15.93 3.09
N PHE A 204 31.30 15.77 2.71
CA PHE A 204 30.32 14.92 3.40
C PHE A 204 29.59 14.01 2.42
N GLN A 205 29.75 12.71 2.62
CA GLN A 205 29.03 11.67 1.87
C GLN A 205 27.73 11.30 2.60
N MET A 206 26.60 11.57 1.97
CA MET A 206 25.30 11.16 2.51
C MET A 206 25.18 9.63 2.51
N PRO A 207 24.95 8.97 3.67
CA PRO A 207 25.06 7.51 3.76
C PRO A 207 23.85 6.74 3.20
N VAL A 208 22.69 7.37 3.02
CA VAL A 208 21.43 6.70 2.67
C VAL A 208 20.80 7.33 1.44
N LEU A 209 20.29 6.49 0.52
CA LEU A 209 19.33 6.88 -0.52
C LEU A 209 18.04 6.09 -0.34
N ASN A 210 16.91 6.79 -0.14
CA ASN A 210 15.60 6.17 -0.09
C ASN A 210 14.86 6.38 -1.44
N ILE A 211 14.70 5.30 -2.19
CA ILE A 211 14.08 5.31 -3.52
C ILE A 211 12.54 5.31 -3.49
N GLY A 212 11.94 5.42 -2.30
CA GLY A 212 10.51 5.52 -2.10
C GLY A 212 9.73 4.27 -2.46
N GLY A 213 8.47 4.49 -2.85
CA GLY A 213 7.54 3.45 -3.28
C GLY A 213 7.32 3.47 -4.79
N GLY A 214 6.12 3.05 -5.20
CA GLY A 214 5.74 2.97 -6.61
C GLY A 214 5.84 1.58 -7.22
N PHE A 215 6.39 0.61 -6.50
CA PHE A 215 6.47 -0.79 -6.92
C PHE A 215 5.07 -1.34 -7.23
N PRO A 216 4.86 -1.95 -8.40
CA PRO A 216 3.53 -2.37 -8.82
C PRO A 216 3.08 -3.66 -8.13
N ALA A 217 1.80 -3.75 -7.82
CA ALA A 217 1.12 -5.03 -7.66
C ALA A 217 0.72 -5.55 -9.05
N GLN A 218 0.85 -6.84 -9.27
CA GLN A 218 0.48 -7.48 -10.54
C GLN A 218 -1.03 -7.64 -10.62
N LEU A 219 -1.74 -6.52 -10.90
CA LEU A 219 -3.19 -6.47 -10.96
C LEU A 219 -3.77 -7.25 -12.14
N ASP A 220 -3.01 -7.34 -13.24
CA ASP A 220 -3.33 -8.12 -14.43
C ASP A 220 -2.06 -8.57 -15.17
N ALA A 221 -2.22 -9.27 -16.30
CA ALA A 221 -1.12 -9.81 -17.09
C ALA A 221 -0.26 -8.75 -17.80
N SER A 222 -0.70 -7.50 -17.91
CA SER A 222 0.06 -6.41 -18.53
C SER A 222 1.09 -5.80 -17.57
N VAL A 223 0.92 -6.00 -16.26
CA VAL A 223 1.83 -5.50 -15.23
C VAL A 223 3.01 -6.45 -15.08
N PRO A 224 4.27 -5.96 -15.16
CA PRO A 224 5.44 -6.82 -14.99
C PRO A 224 5.48 -7.42 -13.58
N GLY A 225 5.99 -8.64 -13.47
CA GLY A 225 6.32 -9.22 -12.17
C GLY A 225 7.41 -8.43 -11.46
N ILE A 226 7.41 -8.47 -10.13
CA ILE A 226 8.28 -7.62 -9.30
C ILE A 226 9.77 -7.78 -9.62
N SER A 227 10.22 -8.99 -9.92
CA SER A 227 11.62 -9.24 -10.29
C SER A 227 12.01 -8.55 -11.59
N ALA A 228 11.15 -8.63 -12.61
CA ALA A 228 11.40 -7.97 -13.91
C ALA A 228 11.38 -6.44 -13.79
N PHE A 229 10.48 -5.90 -12.95
CA PHE A 229 10.42 -4.48 -12.66
C PHE A 229 11.66 -3.98 -11.91
N CYS A 230 12.13 -4.73 -10.93
CA CYS A 230 13.24 -4.33 -10.05
C CYS A 230 14.64 -4.54 -10.66
N ASP A 231 14.82 -5.47 -11.62
CA ASP A 231 16.14 -5.79 -12.18
C ASP A 231 16.88 -4.56 -12.76
N PRO A 232 16.27 -3.71 -13.60
CA PRO A 232 16.94 -2.49 -14.09
C PRO A 232 17.19 -1.47 -12.99
N ILE A 233 16.33 -1.39 -11.95
CA ILE A 233 16.53 -0.51 -10.79
C ILE A 233 17.76 -0.97 -10.01
N ARG A 234 17.86 -2.26 -9.71
CA ARG A 234 19.00 -2.85 -9.02
C ARG A 234 20.31 -2.56 -9.74
N LYS A 235 20.38 -2.82 -11.07
CA LYS A 235 21.58 -2.55 -11.88
C LYS A 235 21.98 -1.07 -11.83
N CYS A 236 21.01 -0.17 -11.91
CA CYS A 236 21.26 1.27 -11.83
C CYS A 236 21.80 1.68 -10.43
N LEU A 237 21.27 1.10 -9.36
CA LEU A 237 21.75 1.35 -7.99
C LEU A 237 23.16 0.82 -7.79
N ASP A 238 23.45 -0.41 -8.23
CA ASP A 238 24.78 -1.04 -8.15
C ASP A 238 25.84 -0.23 -8.89
N GLU A 239 25.47 0.40 -10.02
CA GLU A 239 26.35 1.25 -10.83
C GLU A 239 26.57 2.64 -10.20
N ILE A 240 25.49 3.31 -9.75
CA ILE A 240 25.52 4.74 -9.41
C ILE A 240 25.74 4.98 -7.90
N PHE A 241 25.27 4.08 -7.05
CA PHE A 241 25.33 4.18 -5.59
C PHE A 241 25.93 2.93 -4.91
N PRO A 242 27.12 2.42 -5.36
CA PRO A 242 27.66 1.14 -4.89
C PRO A 242 27.99 1.10 -3.40
N ASN A 243 28.23 2.25 -2.76
CA ASN A 243 28.64 2.37 -1.36
C ASN A 243 27.59 3.08 -0.49
N THR A 244 26.37 3.29 -1.01
CA THR A 244 25.28 3.97 -0.30
C THR A 244 24.28 2.93 0.19
N GLU A 245 23.81 3.06 1.42
CA GLU A 245 22.73 2.21 1.93
C GLU A 245 21.41 2.59 1.25
N ILE A 246 20.75 1.61 0.64
CA ILE A 246 19.51 1.86 -0.10
C ILE A 246 18.30 1.46 0.72
N TRP A 247 17.33 2.38 0.80
CA TRP A 247 16.02 2.16 1.41
C TRP A 247 14.92 2.26 0.36
N SER A 248 13.77 1.65 0.67
CA SER A 248 12.54 1.73 -0.15
C SER A 248 11.30 1.77 0.73
N GLU A 249 10.18 2.27 0.17
CA GLU A 249 8.88 2.41 0.85
C GLU A 249 7.78 1.63 0.10
N PRO A 250 7.89 0.30 -0.05
CA PRO A 250 6.88 -0.49 -0.73
C PRO A 250 5.57 -0.52 0.07
N GLY A 251 4.45 -0.32 -0.60
CA GLY A 251 3.11 -0.42 -0.02
C GLY A 251 2.26 -1.42 -0.80
N ARG A 252 1.72 -0.97 -1.95
CA ARG A 252 0.79 -1.73 -2.78
C ARG A 252 1.28 -3.12 -3.17
N CYS A 253 2.50 -3.25 -3.65
CA CYS A 253 3.06 -4.53 -4.11
C CYS A 253 3.13 -5.59 -3.00
N LEU A 254 3.13 -5.19 -1.73
CA LEU A 254 3.14 -6.09 -0.59
C LEU A 254 1.75 -6.36 -0.01
N ALA A 255 0.82 -5.39 -0.13
CA ALA A 255 -0.47 -5.46 0.54
C ALA A 255 -1.63 -5.90 -0.37
N ALA A 256 -1.60 -5.59 -1.67
CA ALA A 256 -2.76 -5.78 -2.53
C ALA A 256 -3.29 -7.21 -2.55
N ASP A 257 -2.42 -8.18 -2.79
CA ASP A 257 -2.80 -9.60 -2.90
C ASP A 257 -3.05 -10.28 -1.54
N CYS A 258 -2.70 -9.61 -0.44
CA CYS A 258 -2.83 -10.20 0.90
C CYS A 258 -4.28 -10.26 1.38
N MET A 259 -5.22 -9.64 0.68
CA MET A 259 -6.62 -9.60 1.07
C MET A 259 -7.59 -9.91 -0.04
N ILE A 260 -8.67 -10.58 0.35
CA ILE A 260 -9.89 -10.73 -0.45
C ILE A 260 -11.08 -10.19 0.33
N ALA A 261 -12.11 -9.73 -0.39
CA ALA A 261 -13.40 -9.35 0.17
C ALA A 261 -14.48 -10.35 -0.21
N LEU A 262 -15.32 -10.67 0.75
CA LEU A 262 -16.56 -11.42 0.56
C LEU A 262 -17.73 -10.47 0.84
N SER A 263 -18.57 -10.26 -0.16
CA SER A 263 -19.76 -9.41 -0.08
C SER A 263 -20.99 -10.15 -0.59
N GLN A 264 -22.17 -9.70 -0.16
CA GLN A 264 -23.43 -10.37 -0.44
C GLN A 264 -24.40 -9.41 -1.10
N VAL A 265 -25.19 -9.92 -2.05
CA VAL A 265 -26.33 -9.19 -2.64
C VAL A 265 -27.41 -9.02 -1.58
N ILE A 266 -27.71 -7.78 -1.23
CA ILE A 266 -28.75 -7.42 -0.25
C ILE A 266 -29.98 -6.78 -0.89
N GLY A 267 -29.90 -6.41 -2.17
CA GLY A 267 -31.00 -5.80 -2.91
C GLY A 267 -30.88 -6.02 -4.41
N LYS A 268 -32.02 -6.02 -5.09
CA LYS A 268 -32.13 -6.21 -6.52
C LYS A 268 -33.26 -5.32 -7.10
N THR A 269 -33.01 -4.71 -8.24
CA THR A 269 -34.04 -4.00 -9.00
C THR A 269 -33.70 -4.00 -10.50
N VAL A 270 -34.65 -3.63 -11.32
CA VAL A 270 -34.43 -3.40 -12.77
C VAL A 270 -34.70 -1.93 -13.09
N LYS A 271 -33.67 -1.25 -13.66
CA LYS A 271 -33.79 0.14 -14.13
C LYS A 271 -33.25 0.22 -15.55
N ASN A 272 -33.97 0.85 -16.47
CA ASN A 272 -33.54 1.02 -17.85
C ASN A 272 -33.14 -0.31 -18.55
N LYS A 273 -33.87 -1.38 -18.30
CA LYS A 273 -33.63 -2.74 -18.81
C LYS A 273 -32.32 -3.39 -18.33
N ARG A 274 -31.74 -2.87 -17.26
CA ARG A 274 -30.53 -3.42 -16.63
C ARG A 274 -30.84 -3.88 -15.22
N PHE A 275 -30.24 -4.98 -14.79
CA PHE A 275 -30.27 -5.40 -13.39
C PHE A 275 -29.37 -4.50 -12.55
N TRP A 276 -29.85 -4.12 -11.38
CA TRP A 276 -29.08 -3.43 -10.34
C TRP A 276 -29.01 -4.32 -9.12
N TYR A 277 -27.81 -4.68 -8.73
CA TYR A 277 -27.54 -5.47 -7.54
C TYR A 277 -26.84 -4.60 -6.51
N TYR A 278 -27.40 -4.54 -5.32
CA TYR A 278 -26.85 -3.79 -4.19
C TYR A 278 -26.12 -4.77 -3.29
N LEU A 279 -24.82 -4.53 -3.08
CA LEU A 279 -23.99 -5.31 -2.17
C LEU A 279 -23.99 -4.68 -0.78
N ASN A 280 -23.66 -5.45 0.24
CA ASN A 280 -23.51 -4.97 1.61
C ASN A 280 -22.15 -4.32 1.89
N ASP A 281 -21.32 -4.10 0.87
CA ASP A 281 -20.07 -3.37 0.89
C ASP A 281 -19.98 -2.38 -0.27
N GLY A 282 -19.25 -1.28 -0.11
CA GLY A 282 -19.27 -0.21 -1.10
C GLY A 282 -18.01 0.67 -1.07
N VAL A 283 -18.07 1.78 -1.85
CA VAL A 283 -16.95 2.73 -2.01
C VAL A 283 -16.69 3.55 -0.75
N TYR A 284 -17.57 3.53 0.23
CA TYR A 284 -17.36 4.18 1.52
C TYR A 284 -16.67 3.28 2.55
N ASN A 285 -16.45 2.01 2.21
CA ASN A 285 -15.82 1.02 3.07
C ASN A 285 -14.69 0.30 2.33
N THR A 286 -14.76 -1.02 2.09
CA THR A 286 -13.67 -1.81 1.50
C THR A 286 -13.19 -1.29 0.14
N PHE A 287 -14.10 -0.77 -0.69
CA PHE A 287 -13.81 -0.35 -2.06
C PHE A 287 -13.56 1.17 -2.21
N SER A 288 -13.20 1.86 -1.11
CA SER A 288 -12.93 3.29 -1.13
C SER A 288 -11.78 3.67 -2.07
N GLY A 289 -10.88 2.75 -2.35
CA GLY A 289 -9.82 2.92 -3.34
C GLY A 289 -10.34 3.23 -4.74
N LYS A 290 -11.58 2.88 -5.08
CA LYS A 290 -12.19 3.28 -6.35
C LYS A 290 -12.28 4.80 -6.48
N ILE A 291 -12.56 5.50 -5.39
CA ILE A 291 -12.69 6.96 -5.34
C ILE A 291 -11.32 7.64 -5.15
N TYR A 292 -10.54 7.17 -4.16
CA TYR A 292 -9.34 7.89 -3.72
C TYR A 292 -8.06 7.45 -4.44
N ASP A 293 -8.07 6.26 -5.07
CA ASP A 293 -6.88 5.66 -5.70
C ASP A 293 -7.15 5.21 -7.14
N HIS A 294 -8.35 5.52 -7.70
CA HIS A 294 -8.78 5.10 -9.03
C HIS A 294 -8.63 3.59 -9.27
N ALA A 295 -8.84 2.80 -8.20
CA ALA A 295 -8.72 1.35 -8.26
C ALA A 295 -9.88 0.72 -9.02
N GLU A 296 -9.57 -0.23 -9.90
CA GLU A 296 -10.55 -1.11 -10.51
C GLU A 296 -10.52 -2.46 -9.80
N TYR A 297 -11.68 -2.92 -9.37
CA TYR A 297 -11.83 -4.18 -8.66
C TYR A 297 -12.51 -5.22 -9.53
N ASN A 298 -12.00 -6.45 -9.52
CA ASN A 298 -12.61 -7.58 -10.20
C ASN A 298 -13.57 -8.30 -9.24
N HIS A 299 -14.87 -8.10 -9.43
CA HIS A 299 -15.92 -8.74 -8.66
C HIS A 299 -16.37 -10.02 -9.35
N GLU A 300 -16.18 -11.16 -8.73
CA GLU A 300 -16.53 -12.48 -9.24
C GLU A 300 -17.61 -13.13 -8.37
N LEU A 301 -18.53 -13.87 -8.99
CA LEU A 301 -19.53 -14.65 -8.23
C LEU A 301 -18.84 -15.83 -7.56
N LEU A 302 -19.05 -16.00 -6.26
CA LEU A 302 -18.48 -17.12 -5.51
C LEU A 302 -19.14 -18.44 -5.98
N ASN A 303 -20.44 -18.45 -6.19
CA ASN A 303 -21.23 -19.59 -6.65
C ASN A 303 -22.18 -19.13 -7.77
N PRO A 304 -21.74 -19.04 -9.02
CA PRO A 304 -22.64 -18.60 -10.09
C PRO A 304 -23.75 -19.64 -10.33
N PRO A 305 -24.99 -19.17 -10.56
CA PRO A 305 -26.07 -20.05 -11.01
C PRO A 305 -25.72 -20.66 -12.38
N PHE A 306 -26.16 -21.89 -12.62
CA PHE A 306 -25.90 -22.65 -13.85
C PHE A 306 -26.71 -22.19 -15.07
N THR A 307 -26.96 -20.90 -15.25
CA THR A 307 -27.65 -20.41 -16.44
C THR A 307 -26.65 -19.75 -17.38
N GLY A 308 -26.62 -20.17 -18.63
CA GLY A 308 -25.69 -19.63 -19.63
C GLY A 308 -26.00 -18.20 -20.10
N GLU A 309 -27.13 -17.60 -19.67
CA GLU A 309 -27.56 -16.27 -20.06
C GLU A 309 -27.04 -15.22 -19.08
N CYS A 310 -26.38 -14.20 -19.61
CA CYS A 310 -25.88 -13.05 -18.85
C CYS A 310 -26.55 -11.77 -19.32
N PHE A 311 -26.84 -10.87 -18.39
CA PHE A 311 -27.51 -9.61 -18.57
C PHE A 311 -26.61 -8.45 -18.22
N ASP A 312 -26.76 -7.34 -18.91
CA ASP A 312 -26.12 -6.09 -18.57
C ASP A 312 -26.58 -5.63 -17.18
N SER A 313 -25.64 -5.42 -16.30
CA SER A 313 -25.92 -5.24 -14.87
C SER A 313 -25.04 -4.12 -14.28
N VAL A 314 -25.48 -3.61 -13.13
CA VAL A 314 -24.78 -2.64 -12.30
C VAL A 314 -24.59 -3.24 -10.91
N LEU A 315 -23.38 -3.14 -10.36
CA LEU A 315 -23.08 -3.41 -8.95
C LEU A 315 -23.00 -2.09 -8.19
N ALA A 316 -23.82 -1.93 -7.18
CA ALA A 316 -23.88 -0.76 -6.31
C ALA A 316 -23.57 -1.16 -4.86
N GLY A 317 -23.05 -0.22 -4.07
CA GLY A 317 -22.89 -0.38 -2.64
C GLY A 317 -24.18 -0.10 -1.85
N PRO A 318 -24.11 -0.21 -0.52
CA PRO A 318 -25.29 -0.14 0.36
C PRO A 318 -25.69 1.28 0.77
N THR A 319 -24.90 2.29 0.47
CA THR A 319 -25.13 3.64 0.98
C THR A 319 -26.19 4.39 0.19
N CYS A 320 -26.73 5.46 0.78
CA CYS A 320 -27.72 6.31 0.10
C CYS A 320 -27.09 7.28 -0.92
N ASP A 321 -25.76 7.29 -1.06
CA ASP A 321 -25.10 8.15 -2.03
C ASP A 321 -25.09 7.51 -3.43
N SER A 322 -25.39 8.34 -4.44
CA SER A 322 -25.41 7.91 -5.84
C SER A 322 -24.03 7.56 -6.41
N ILE A 323 -22.93 8.00 -5.78
CA ILE A 323 -21.57 7.63 -6.21
C ILE A 323 -21.17 6.23 -5.78
N ASP A 324 -21.95 5.58 -4.90
CA ASP A 324 -21.65 4.24 -4.37
C ASP A 324 -21.94 3.17 -5.42
N ILE A 325 -21.22 3.24 -6.52
CA ILE A 325 -21.26 2.32 -7.65
C ILE A 325 -19.93 1.60 -7.77
N LEU A 326 -19.97 0.29 -7.63
CA LEU A 326 -18.77 -0.56 -7.75
C LEU A 326 -18.41 -0.85 -9.20
N ARG A 327 -19.43 -1.18 -10.01
CA ARG A 327 -19.25 -1.46 -11.43
C ARG A 327 -20.50 -1.06 -12.21
N GLU A 328 -20.36 -0.20 -13.22
CA GLU A 328 -21.49 0.25 -14.05
C GLU A 328 -21.84 -0.72 -15.19
N ASN A 329 -20.86 -1.44 -15.71
CA ASN A 329 -21.04 -2.35 -16.85
C ASN A 329 -20.41 -3.70 -16.52
N ILE A 330 -21.24 -4.65 -16.11
CA ILE A 330 -20.85 -6.02 -15.81
C ILE A 330 -21.90 -6.99 -16.36
N LEU A 331 -21.44 -8.04 -17.04
CA LEU A 331 -22.32 -9.11 -17.52
C LEU A 331 -22.46 -10.15 -16.42
N LEU A 332 -23.66 -10.32 -15.90
CA LEU A 332 -24.00 -11.26 -14.84
C LEU A 332 -25.23 -12.09 -15.21
N PRO A 333 -25.27 -13.37 -14.79
CA PRO A 333 -26.54 -14.08 -14.80
C PRO A 333 -27.56 -13.36 -13.90
N GLU A 334 -28.84 -13.67 -14.02
CA GLU A 334 -29.81 -13.18 -13.06
C GLU A 334 -29.49 -13.71 -11.65
N LEU A 335 -29.31 -12.78 -10.70
CA LEU A 335 -28.93 -13.07 -9.32
C LEU A 335 -30.11 -12.93 -8.38
N GLU A 336 -30.09 -13.72 -7.30
CA GLU A 336 -31.00 -13.59 -6.18
C GLU A 336 -30.33 -12.88 -4.98
N ILE A 337 -31.13 -12.29 -4.11
CA ILE A 337 -30.67 -11.75 -2.84
C ILE A 337 -30.07 -12.90 -2.03
N GLY A 338 -28.92 -12.65 -1.41
CA GLY A 338 -28.18 -13.66 -0.66
C GLY A 338 -27.01 -14.29 -1.44
N GLN A 339 -26.88 -14.05 -2.74
CA GLN A 339 -25.73 -14.54 -3.50
C GLN A 339 -24.46 -13.78 -3.18
N TRP A 340 -23.32 -14.45 -3.31
CA TRP A 340 -22.03 -13.98 -2.84
C TRP A 340 -21.09 -13.57 -3.97
N PHE A 341 -20.37 -12.49 -3.72
CA PHE A 341 -19.23 -12.07 -4.51
C PHE A 341 -17.93 -12.24 -3.73
N ILE A 342 -16.89 -12.63 -4.45
CA ILE A 342 -15.50 -12.55 -4.04
C ILE A 342 -14.81 -11.47 -4.85
N THR A 343 -14.04 -10.63 -4.17
CA THR A 343 -13.22 -9.60 -4.82
C THR A 343 -11.79 -9.74 -4.34
N GLN A 344 -10.87 -9.91 -5.29
CA GLN A 344 -9.46 -10.12 -5.01
C GLN A 344 -8.68 -8.79 -4.97
N GLN A 345 -7.46 -8.81 -4.44
CA GLN A 345 -6.51 -7.70 -4.47
C GLN A 345 -7.02 -6.42 -3.79
N VAL A 346 -7.75 -6.57 -2.71
CA VAL A 346 -8.37 -5.45 -1.96
C VAL A 346 -7.51 -4.96 -0.79
N GLY A 347 -6.31 -5.49 -0.59
CA GLY A 347 -5.48 -5.22 0.59
C GLY A 347 -4.77 -3.87 0.60
N ALA A 348 -4.78 -3.09 -0.51
CA ALA A 348 -4.04 -1.85 -0.58
C ALA A 348 -4.94 -0.65 -0.90
N TYR A 349 -4.87 0.40 -0.05
CA TYR A 349 -5.54 1.70 -0.26
C TYR A 349 -7.06 1.63 -0.49
N GLY A 350 -7.70 0.57 0.00
CA GLY A 350 -9.15 0.40 0.05
C GLY A 350 -9.63 0.58 1.49
N TRP A 351 -9.71 -0.50 2.25
CA TRP A 351 -10.12 -0.48 3.66
C TRP A 351 -9.40 0.59 4.51
N ALA A 352 -8.16 0.92 4.18
CA ALA A 352 -7.37 1.96 4.85
C ALA A 352 -7.97 3.36 4.76
N SER A 353 -8.66 3.69 3.66
CA SER A 353 -9.28 5.01 3.42
C SER A 353 -10.81 5.01 3.59
N ARG A 354 -11.37 3.96 4.20
CA ARG A 354 -12.80 3.88 4.54
C ARG A 354 -13.29 5.04 5.40
N THR A 355 -14.58 5.28 5.36
CA THR A 355 -15.23 6.35 6.12
C THR A 355 -16.33 5.81 7.05
N ASN A 356 -16.90 6.68 7.86
CA ASN A 356 -18.07 6.38 8.70
C ASN A 356 -19.40 6.85 8.04
N PHE A 357 -19.44 6.98 6.71
CA PHE A 357 -20.64 7.46 6.02
C PHE A 357 -21.84 6.53 6.27
N ASN A 358 -23.03 7.08 6.41
CA ASN A 358 -24.25 6.42 6.87
C ASN A 358 -24.12 5.66 8.21
N HIS A 359 -23.02 5.82 8.91
CA HIS A 359 -22.69 5.09 10.16
C HIS A 359 -22.76 3.56 9.98
N LEU A 360 -22.42 3.07 8.76
CA LEU A 360 -22.33 1.64 8.49
C LEU A 360 -21.10 1.05 9.20
N PRO A 361 -21.21 -0.19 9.70
CA PRO A 361 -20.06 -0.83 10.36
C PRO A 361 -18.93 -1.06 9.36
N HIS A 362 -17.69 -0.90 9.82
CA HIS A 362 -16.53 -1.24 9.01
C HIS A 362 -16.46 -2.74 8.74
N THR A 363 -16.05 -3.11 7.54
CA THR A 363 -15.85 -4.52 7.19
C THR A 363 -14.80 -5.13 8.09
N LYS A 364 -15.17 -6.23 8.74
CA LYS A 364 -14.31 -6.98 9.65
C LYS A 364 -13.20 -7.68 8.87
N ILE A 365 -12.00 -7.72 9.46
CA ILE A 365 -10.88 -8.49 8.92
C ILE A 365 -10.70 -9.74 9.76
N ILE A 366 -10.48 -10.88 9.10
CA ILE A 366 -10.07 -12.15 9.73
C ILE A 366 -8.75 -12.58 9.09
N ALA A 367 -7.78 -12.93 9.93
CA ALA A 367 -6.53 -13.48 9.47
C ALA A 367 -6.65 -14.97 9.16
N VAL A 368 -6.03 -15.37 8.07
CA VAL A 368 -5.90 -16.76 7.62
C VAL A 368 -4.41 -17.09 7.54
N GLU A 369 -3.96 -18.07 8.31
CA GLU A 369 -2.58 -18.51 8.30
C GLU A 369 -2.38 -19.77 7.46
N GLY A 370 -1.15 -19.98 6.98
CA GLY A 370 -0.76 -21.17 6.22
C GLY A 370 -1.32 -21.25 4.80
N ALA A 371 -1.94 -20.19 4.29
CA ALA A 371 -2.50 -20.13 2.95
C ALA A 371 -1.85 -19.04 2.10
N ASP A 372 -1.27 -19.42 0.96
CA ASP A 372 -0.88 -18.48 -0.09
C ASP A 372 -2.04 -18.32 -1.09
N TRP A 373 -2.72 -17.19 -1.00
CA TRP A 373 -3.85 -16.89 -1.87
C TRP A 373 -3.45 -16.72 -3.36
N ARG A 374 -2.24 -16.24 -3.66
CA ARG A 374 -1.75 -16.03 -5.03
C ARG A 374 -1.74 -17.31 -5.86
N ARG A 375 -1.44 -18.45 -5.25
CA ARG A 375 -1.45 -19.77 -5.94
C ARG A 375 -2.82 -20.13 -6.48
N LYS A 376 -3.90 -19.65 -5.87
CA LYS A 376 -5.26 -19.84 -6.36
C LYS A 376 -5.66 -18.79 -7.39
N GLY A 377 -5.15 -17.57 -7.29
CA GLY A 377 -5.44 -16.46 -8.22
C GLY A 377 -4.68 -16.51 -9.55
N SER A 378 -3.56 -17.21 -9.62
CA SER A 378 -2.73 -17.32 -10.83
C SER A 378 -3.33 -18.18 -11.95
N HIS A 379 -4.40 -18.92 -11.68
CA HIS A 379 -5.15 -19.69 -12.71
C HIS A 379 -6.23 -18.81 -13.40
N LYS A 380 -5.81 -17.65 -13.92
CA LYS A 380 -6.65 -16.72 -14.71
C LYS A 380 -6.96 -17.25 -16.13
N THR A 381 -7.09 -18.54 -16.32
CA THR A 381 -7.71 -19.06 -17.53
C THR A 381 -9.17 -19.37 -17.21
N ALA A 382 -10.08 -18.91 -18.06
CA ALA A 382 -11.54 -18.99 -17.92
C ALA A 382 -12.13 -20.41 -17.76
N ALA A 383 -11.31 -21.41 -17.44
CA ALA A 383 -11.64 -22.83 -17.29
C ALA A 383 -11.08 -23.46 -16.00
N ALA A 384 -10.50 -22.71 -15.05
CA ALA A 384 -10.12 -23.28 -13.76
C ALA A 384 -11.38 -23.70 -12.99
N ASN A 385 -11.42 -24.92 -12.49
CA ASN A 385 -12.53 -25.46 -11.73
C ASN A 385 -12.91 -24.51 -10.58
N ARG A 386 -14.06 -23.90 -10.65
CA ARG A 386 -14.61 -22.91 -9.70
C ARG A 386 -14.76 -23.48 -8.27
N GLU A 387 -14.79 -24.78 -8.10
CA GLU A 387 -14.80 -25.46 -6.81
C GLU A 387 -13.53 -25.19 -5.98
N ASP A 388 -12.39 -24.88 -6.62
CA ASP A 388 -11.13 -24.60 -5.93
C ASP A 388 -11.15 -23.27 -5.14
N TYR A 389 -12.02 -22.34 -5.48
CA TYR A 389 -12.17 -21.06 -4.75
C TYR A 389 -13.02 -21.16 -3.47
N MET A 390 -13.85 -22.21 -3.35
CA MET A 390 -14.72 -22.35 -2.17
C MET A 390 -13.98 -22.86 -0.95
N HIS A 391 -12.84 -23.50 -1.12
CA HIS A 391 -12.06 -24.12 -0.04
C HIS A 391 -10.62 -23.65 -0.09
N ILE A 392 -10.15 -23.04 0.98
CA ILE A 392 -8.77 -22.60 1.14
C ILE A 392 -8.09 -23.47 2.22
N PRO A 393 -6.82 -23.86 2.03
CA PRO A 393 -6.03 -24.39 3.14
C PRO A 393 -5.76 -23.25 4.12
N GLY A 394 -5.75 -23.53 5.42
CA GLY A 394 -5.40 -22.54 6.42
C GLY A 394 -6.19 -22.69 7.70
N GLU A 395 -5.77 -21.98 8.72
CA GLU A 395 -6.41 -21.85 10.02
C GLU A 395 -6.81 -20.40 10.26
N ILE A 396 -7.87 -20.20 11.05
CA ILE A 396 -8.34 -18.84 11.39
C ILE A 396 -7.69 -18.41 12.69
N PHE A 397 -7.13 -17.21 12.71
CA PHE A 397 -6.66 -16.55 13.91
C PHE A 397 -7.44 -15.26 14.12
N ALA A 398 -7.98 -15.10 15.34
CA ALA A 398 -8.51 -13.84 15.80
C ALA A 398 -7.39 -13.11 16.55
N TYR A 399 -6.95 -11.97 16.03
CA TYR A 399 -6.17 -11.03 16.83
C TYR A 399 -7.11 -10.38 17.83
N SER A 400 -6.84 -10.59 19.13
CA SER A 400 -7.63 -10.09 20.27
C SER A 400 -7.27 -8.66 20.60
#